data_178ff9c67f7f6f7ac3357aaf9cabbe5f
#
_entry.id   178ff9c67f7f6f7ac3357aaf9cabbe5f
#
_cell.length_a   1.000
_cell.length_b   1.000
_cell.length_c   1.000
_cell.angle_alpha   90.00
_cell.angle_beta   90.00
_cell.angle_gamma   90.00
#
_symmetry.space_group_name_H-M   'P 1'
#
loop_
_entity.id
_entity.type
_entity.pdbx_description
1 polymer ?
#
loop_
_entity_poly.entity_id
_entity_poly.type
_entity_poly.pdbx_seq_one_letter_code
_entity_poly.pdbx_strand_id
1 'polypeptide(L)'
;EYEDPDFYIVEELSRKIEEALQRLPDSYREAFELNRFQHMTYGEIATCLEVSSKTVDYRIQQALKLLRVELKDYLPILLAIL
;
A
#
# COMPACT_ATOMS: atom_id res chain seq x y z
N GLU A 1 -33.32 -9.85 -1.06
CA GLU A 1 -32.19 -9.32 -1.81
C GLU A 1 -30.92 -10.04 -1.43
N TYR A 2 -30.22 -10.60 -2.44
CA TYR A 2 -29.02 -11.39 -2.21
C TYR A 2 -27.80 -10.49 -2.06
N GLU A 3 -27.07 -10.64 -0.96
CA GLU A 3 -25.83 -9.92 -0.75
C GLU A 3 -24.68 -10.96 -0.70
N ASP A 4 -23.69 -10.74 -1.56
CA ASP A 4 -22.53 -11.62 -1.66
C ASP A 4 -21.64 -11.45 -0.42
N PRO A 5 -21.39 -12.53 0.35
CA PRO A 5 -20.48 -12.46 1.49
C PRO A 5 -19.09 -11.93 1.10
N ASP A 6 -18.62 -12.21 -0.12
CA ASP A 6 -17.34 -11.73 -0.60
C ASP A 6 -17.29 -10.20 -0.71
N PHE A 7 -18.43 -9.58 -0.97
CA PHE A 7 -18.52 -8.12 -1.04
C PHE A 7 -18.15 -7.49 0.31
N TYR A 8 -18.65 -8.03 1.40
CA TYR A 8 -18.34 -7.51 2.73
C TYR A 8 -16.87 -7.71 3.11
N ILE A 9 -16.29 -8.83 2.70
CA ILE A 9 -14.87 -9.10 2.95
C ILE A 9 -14.02 -8.08 2.20
N VAL A 10 -14.35 -7.79 0.94
CA VAL A 10 -13.60 -6.82 0.13
C VAL A 10 -13.74 -5.41 0.72
N GLU A 11 -14.95 -5.03 1.14
CA GLU A 11 -15.18 -3.73 1.77
C GLU A 11 -14.38 -3.58 3.06
N GLU A 12 -14.42 -4.59 3.92
CA GLU A 12 -13.68 -4.58 5.17
C GLU A 12 -12.18 -4.48 4.91
N LEU A 13 -11.67 -5.27 3.96
CA LEU A 13 -10.26 -5.26 3.62
C LEU A 13 -9.85 -3.90 3.06
N SER A 14 -10.65 -3.32 2.17
CA SER A 14 -10.37 -2.01 1.60
C SER A 14 -10.25 -0.94 2.69
N ARG A 15 -11.17 -0.97 3.66
CA ARG A 15 -11.14 -0.04 4.78
C ARG A 15 -9.89 -0.24 5.64
N LYS A 16 -9.51 -1.50 5.89
CA LYS A 16 -8.33 -1.81 6.69
C LYS A 16 -7.04 -1.36 5.99
N ILE A 17 -6.98 -1.54 4.68
CA ILE A 17 -5.84 -1.05 3.88
C ILE A 17 -5.76 0.47 3.97
N GLU A 18 -6.87 1.16 3.82
CA GLU A 18 -6.91 2.61 3.89
C GLU A 18 -6.46 3.12 5.26
N GLU A 19 -6.94 2.49 6.33
CA GLU A 19 -6.52 2.82 7.70
C GLU A 19 -5.01 2.60 7.89
N ALA A 20 -4.50 1.49 7.37
CA ALA A 20 -3.08 1.16 7.47
C ALA A 20 -2.22 2.18 6.72
N LEU A 21 -2.66 2.59 5.53
CA LEU A 21 -1.97 3.63 4.75
C LEU A 21 -1.90 4.94 5.52
N GLN A 22 -2.99 5.31 6.20
CA GLN A 22 -3.02 6.55 6.98
C GLN A 22 -2.06 6.53 8.17
N ARG A 23 -1.69 5.35 8.65
CA ARG A 23 -0.73 5.20 9.75
C ARG A 23 0.72 5.22 9.31
N LEU A 24 0.98 5.12 8.01
CA LEU A 24 2.35 5.17 7.50
C LEU A 24 2.94 6.56 7.70
N PRO A 25 4.26 6.66 7.99
CA PRO A 25 4.95 7.94 7.91
C PRO A 25 4.73 8.58 6.54
N ASP A 26 4.57 9.89 6.50
CA ASP A 26 4.22 10.62 5.27
C ASP A 26 5.16 10.30 4.11
N SER A 27 6.47 10.27 4.36
CA SER A 27 7.44 10.03 3.29
C SER A 27 7.33 8.62 2.71
N TYR A 28 7.00 7.63 3.54
CA TYR A 28 6.83 6.24 3.08
C TYR A 28 5.53 6.12 2.29
N ARG A 29 4.45 6.70 2.81
CA ARG A 29 3.15 6.68 2.16
C ARG A 29 3.21 7.35 0.80
N GLU A 30 3.82 8.52 0.71
CA GLU A 30 3.91 9.27 -0.52
C GLU A 30 4.61 8.48 -1.62
N ALA A 31 5.77 7.90 -1.34
CA ALA A 31 6.49 7.10 -2.32
C ALA A 31 5.68 5.87 -2.72
N PHE A 32 5.06 5.21 -1.75
CA PHE A 32 4.25 4.03 -2.00
C PHE A 32 3.05 4.34 -2.89
N GLU A 33 2.32 5.41 -2.60
CA GLU A 33 1.12 5.80 -3.36
C GLU A 33 1.47 6.23 -4.78
N LEU A 34 2.56 6.97 -4.97
CA LEU A 34 3.00 7.36 -6.31
C LEU A 34 3.31 6.14 -7.17
N ASN A 35 3.92 5.11 -6.60
CA ASN A 35 4.23 3.89 -7.33
C ASN A 35 2.98 3.05 -7.59
N ARG A 36 2.17 2.78 -6.55
CA ARG A 36 1.07 1.81 -6.66
C ARG A 36 -0.19 2.38 -7.27
N PHE A 37 -0.49 3.65 -7.03
CA PHE A 37 -1.74 4.25 -7.50
C PHE A 37 -1.54 5.17 -8.71
N GLN A 38 -0.38 5.81 -8.84
CA GLN A 38 -0.07 6.68 -9.97
C GLN A 38 0.79 5.99 -11.02
N HIS A 39 1.16 4.73 -10.80
CA HIS A 39 1.94 3.91 -11.74
C HIS A 39 3.28 4.53 -12.13
N MET A 40 3.88 5.30 -11.24
CA MET A 40 5.19 5.91 -11.49
C MET A 40 6.30 4.90 -11.21
N THR A 41 7.35 4.96 -12.03
CA THR A 41 8.55 4.17 -11.78
C THR A 41 9.35 4.79 -10.63
N TYR A 42 10.26 4.01 -10.05
CA TYR A 42 11.14 4.53 -8.99
C TYR A 42 11.94 5.74 -9.45
N GLY A 43 12.41 5.72 -10.71
CA GLY A 43 13.14 6.85 -11.27
C GLY A 43 12.28 8.10 -11.39
N GLU A 44 11.04 7.94 -11.83
CA GLU A 44 10.09 9.06 -11.93
C GLU A 44 9.77 9.64 -10.54
N ILE A 45 9.57 8.78 -9.56
CA ILE A 45 9.30 9.20 -8.19
C ILE A 45 10.52 9.95 -7.63
N ALA A 46 11.71 9.42 -7.87
CA ALA A 46 12.96 10.04 -7.43
C ALA A 46 13.08 11.47 -7.96
N THR A 47 12.78 11.66 -9.24
CA THR A 47 12.81 13.00 -9.86
C THR A 47 11.73 13.89 -9.25
N CYS A 48 10.53 13.37 -9.07
CA CYS A 48 9.40 14.12 -8.53
C CYS A 48 9.67 14.59 -7.09
N LEU A 49 10.21 13.71 -6.26
CA LEU A 49 10.46 14.01 -4.85
C LEU A 49 11.85 14.59 -4.57
N GLU A 50 12.67 14.72 -5.61
CA GLU A 50 14.03 15.25 -5.50
C GLU A 50 14.90 14.43 -4.53
N VAL A 51 14.81 13.11 -4.66
CA VAL A 51 15.61 12.15 -3.89
C VAL A 51 16.21 11.12 -4.85
N SER A 52 17.10 10.27 -4.34
CA SER A 52 17.65 9.19 -5.17
C SER A 52 16.67 8.05 -5.35
N SER A 53 16.83 7.25 -6.41
CA SER A 53 16.04 6.04 -6.62
C SER A 53 16.22 5.05 -5.47
N LYS A 54 17.41 5.01 -4.88
CA LYS A 54 17.70 4.17 -3.73
C LYS A 54 16.86 4.59 -2.52
N THR A 55 16.70 5.89 -2.32
CA THR A 55 15.84 6.41 -1.24
C THR A 55 14.38 6.04 -1.48
N VAL A 56 13.91 6.13 -2.73
CA VAL A 56 12.56 5.72 -3.10
C VAL A 56 12.35 4.23 -2.77
N ASP A 57 13.29 3.39 -3.19
CA ASP A 57 13.22 1.96 -2.90
C ASP A 57 13.14 1.69 -1.40
N TYR A 58 13.99 2.35 -0.63
CA TYR A 58 13.97 2.23 0.83
C TYR A 58 12.61 2.59 1.40
N ARG A 59 12.06 3.74 1.01
CA ARG A 59 10.76 4.23 1.50
C ARG A 59 9.63 3.26 1.16
N ILE A 60 9.63 2.72 -0.06
CA ILE A 60 8.61 1.77 -0.49
C ILE A 60 8.74 0.44 0.27
N GLN A 61 9.97 -0.05 0.48
CA GLN A 61 10.19 -1.27 1.23
C GLN A 61 9.75 -1.11 2.69
N GLN A 62 10.01 0.04 3.29
CA GLN A 62 9.56 0.32 4.66
C GLN A 62 8.03 0.39 4.73
N ALA A 63 7.40 1.02 3.74
CA ALA A 63 5.94 1.06 3.66
C ALA A 63 5.35 -0.35 3.60
N LEU A 64 5.90 -1.20 2.73
CA LEU A 64 5.45 -2.59 2.59
C LEU A 64 5.62 -3.37 3.89
N LYS A 65 6.74 -3.18 4.57
CA LYS A 65 7.03 -3.85 5.83
C LYS A 65 5.99 -3.49 6.88
N LEU A 66 5.69 -2.20 7.02
CA LEU A 66 4.71 -1.72 7.99
C LEU A 66 3.28 -2.18 7.63
N LEU A 67 2.95 -2.18 6.35
CA LEU A 67 1.65 -2.66 5.89
C LEU A 67 1.46 -4.15 6.16
N ARG A 68 2.51 -4.96 6.00
CA ARG A 68 2.43 -6.39 6.32
C ARG A 68 2.13 -6.61 7.79
N VAL A 69 2.72 -5.81 8.67
CA VAL A 69 2.46 -5.91 10.12
C VAL A 69 1.02 -5.52 10.42
N GLU A 70 0.56 -4.39 9.89
CA GLU A 70 -0.81 -3.90 10.11
C GLU A 70 -1.87 -4.84 9.57
N LEU A 71 -1.59 -5.47 8.41
CA LEU A 71 -2.56 -6.29 7.69
C LEU A 71 -2.29 -7.78 7.82
N LYS A 72 -1.51 -8.20 8.80
CA LYS A 72 -1.09 -9.60 8.94
C LYS A 72 -2.27 -10.59 8.98
N ASP A 73 -3.36 -10.20 9.62
CA ASP A 73 -4.54 -11.06 9.75
C ASP A 73 -5.30 -11.22 8.44
N TYR A 74 -5.02 -10.33 7.47
CA TYR A 74 -5.66 -10.34 6.16
C TYR A 74 -4.75 -10.86 5.05
N LEU A 75 -3.50 -11.23 5.36
CA LEU A 75 -2.53 -11.71 4.36
C LEU A 75 -3.04 -12.90 3.53
N PRO A 76 -3.71 -13.91 4.13
CA PRO A 76 -4.23 -15.01 3.32
C PRO A 76 -5.24 -14.56 2.28
N ILE A 77 -6.08 -13.58 2.62
CA ILE A 77 -7.08 -13.02 1.70
C ILE A 77 -6.39 -12.21 0.60
N LEU A 78 -5.39 -11.40 0.98
CA LEU A 78 -4.62 -10.60 0.01
C LEU A 78 -3.90 -11.48 -0.99
N LEU A 79 -3.30 -12.57 -0.53
CA LEU A 79 -2.60 -13.51 -1.41
C LEU A 79 -3.56 -14.25 -2.33
N ALA A 80 -4.78 -14.51 -1.88
CA ALA A 80 -5.80 -15.17 -2.69
C ALA A 80 -6.35 -14.25 -3.78
N ILE A 81 -6.38 -12.94 -3.52
CA ILE A 81 -6.88 -11.94 -4.48
C ILE A 81 -5.80 -11.57 -5.49
N LEU A 82 -4.57 -11.49 -5.05
CA LEU A 82 -3.43 -11.15 -5.90
C LEU A 82 -2.92 -12.37 -6.65
#